data_b5984225c3224edf8a4a1a2cc9e08214
#
_entry.id   b5984225c3224edf8a4a1a2cc9e08214
#
_cell.length_a   1.000
_cell.length_b   1.000
_cell.length_c   1.000
_cell.angle_alpha   90.00
_cell.angle_beta   90.00
_cell.angle_gamma   90.00
#
_symmetry.space_group_name_H-M   'P 1'
#
loop_
_entity.id
_entity.type
_entity.pdbx_description
1 polymer ?
#
loop_
_entity_poly.entity_id
_entity_poly.type
_entity_poly.pdbx_seq_one_letter_code
_entity_poly.pdbx_strand_id
1 'polypeptide(L)'
;VRVRRLVPEQPGAITPELVESALTDRTRMVALSSCHFFSGFRLDVEAVGALLRQRGILFALDAIQTLGAFPLDVVRANVDMLSADAHKWLLGPMAMGVVFVAQRLFETVRPTLLGAWNVNSPRFLAQETIEFVPTARRYEPGVLNASGMYGMKAALELLLDEGVDRIAARILG
;
A
#
# COMPACT_ATOMS: atom_id res chain seq x y z
N VAL A 1 15.79 11.45 9.26
CA VAL A 1 14.45 11.02 9.65
C VAL A 1 14.51 10.41 11.04
N ARG A 2 13.60 10.79 11.95
CA ARG A 2 13.46 10.17 13.27
C ARG A 2 12.20 9.30 13.25
N VAL A 3 12.34 8.02 13.61
CA VAL A 3 11.22 7.09 13.72
C VAL A 3 10.76 7.01 15.17
N ARG A 4 9.45 7.12 15.40
CA ARG A 4 8.79 6.82 16.68
C ARG A 4 7.96 5.55 16.48
N ARG A 5 8.18 4.55 17.33
CA ARG A 5 7.39 3.32 17.33
C ARG A 5 6.18 3.47 18.24
N LEU A 6 5.02 3.01 17.77
CA LEU A 6 3.85 2.81 18.61
C LEU A 6 3.97 1.46 19.31
N VAL A 7 3.77 1.45 20.61
CA VAL A 7 3.82 0.24 21.43
C VAL A 7 2.49 0.13 22.17
N PRO A 8 1.52 -0.64 21.64
CA PRO A 8 0.24 -0.84 22.31
C PRO A 8 0.40 -1.80 23.51
N GLU A 9 -0.49 -1.71 24.50
CA GLU A 9 -0.52 -2.62 25.66
C GLU A 9 -0.81 -4.07 25.24
N GLN A 10 -1.73 -4.25 24.29
CA GLN A 10 -2.01 -5.55 23.68
C GLN A 10 -1.31 -5.64 22.33
N PRO A 11 -0.65 -6.77 22.00
CA PRO A 11 0.09 -6.91 20.75
C PRO A 11 -0.76 -6.59 19.52
N GLY A 12 -0.36 -5.58 18.77
CA GLY A 12 -0.99 -5.17 17.51
C GLY A 12 -2.24 -4.31 17.66
N ALA A 13 -2.72 -4.02 18.88
CA ALA A 13 -3.92 -3.21 19.11
C ALA A 13 -3.65 -1.71 18.87
N ILE A 14 -3.45 -1.34 17.63
CA ILE A 14 -3.27 0.05 17.20
C ILE A 14 -4.65 0.67 16.96
N THR A 15 -5.07 1.54 17.88
CA THR A 15 -6.33 2.29 17.77
C THR A 15 -6.10 3.70 17.23
N PRO A 16 -7.12 4.38 16.69
CA PRO A 16 -7.03 5.79 16.28
C PRO A 16 -6.55 6.70 17.40
N GLU A 17 -6.99 6.47 18.64
CA GLU A 17 -6.61 7.27 19.83
C GLU A 17 -5.12 7.08 20.16
N LEU A 18 -4.61 5.86 20.05
CA LEU A 18 -3.19 5.59 20.24
C LEU A 18 -2.36 6.29 19.16
N VAL A 19 -2.81 6.27 17.91
CA VAL A 19 -2.16 7.00 16.82
C VAL A 19 -2.19 8.49 17.14
N GLU A 20 -3.33 9.06 17.48
CA GLU A 20 -3.49 10.48 17.78
C GLU A 20 -2.57 10.94 18.91
N SER A 21 -2.52 10.18 20.00
CA SER A 21 -1.66 10.50 21.17
C SER A 21 -0.17 10.55 20.84
N ALA A 22 0.23 9.89 19.76
CA ALA A 22 1.63 9.84 19.31
C ALA A 22 2.00 10.93 18.30
N LEU A 23 1.01 11.62 17.72
CA LEU A 23 1.26 12.67 16.75
C LEU A 23 1.89 13.91 17.40
N THR A 24 2.72 14.59 16.65
CA THR A 24 3.31 15.88 17.01
C THR A 24 3.33 16.80 15.78
N ASP A 25 3.57 18.09 15.97
CA ASP A 25 3.71 19.07 14.86
C ASP A 25 4.82 18.72 13.87
N ARG A 26 5.74 17.83 14.25
CA ARG A 26 6.82 17.34 13.39
C ARG A 26 6.52 16.02 12.71
N THR A 27 5.38 15.39 12.99
CA THR A 27 4.96 14.15 12.33
C THR A 27 4.66 14.47 10.86
N ARG A 28 5.24 13.70 9.94
CA ARG A 28 5.05 13.87 8.50
C ARG A 28 4.40 12.66 7.85
N MET A 29 4.58 11.50 8.41
CA MET A 29 4.03 10.26 7.90
C MET A 29 3.75 9.29 9.04
N VAL A 30 2.68 8.53 8.90
CA VAL A 30 2.37 7.36 9.72
C VAL A 30 2.35 6.14 8.81
N ALA A 31 3.08 5.08 9.20
CA ALA A 31 3.12 3.82 8.48
C ALA A 31 2.63 2.70 9.41
N LEU A 32 1.57 2.00 9.01
CA LEU A 32 0.92 0.96 9.81
C LEU A 32 0.55 -0.23 8.93
N SER A 33 0.43 -1.40 9.57
CA SER A 33 -0.17 -2.57 8.95
C SER A 33 -1.69 -2.55 9.15
N SER A 34 -2.43 -2.93 8.12
CA SER A 34 -3.90 -3.01 8.13
C SER A 34 -4.43 -4.09 9.09
N CYS A 35 -3.60 -5.10 9.36
CA CYS A 35 -3.90 -6.14 10.34
C CYS A 35 -2.58 -6.68 10.91
N HIS A 36 -2.51 -6.86 12.21
CA HIS A 36 -1.35 -7.42 12.87
C HIS A 36 -1.27 -8.94 12.65
N PHE A 37 -0.19 -9.41 12.04
CA PHE A 37 -0.06 -10.77 11.52
C PHE A 37 -0.16 -11.87 12.60
N PHE A 38 0.18 -11.57 13.83
CA PHE A 38 0.18 -12.53 14.94
C PHE A 38 -1.12 -12.52 15.73
N SER A 39 -1.62 -11.34 16.12
CA SER A 39 -2.83 -11.23 16.95
C SER A 39 -4.13 -11.18 16.14
N GLY A 40 -4.05 -10.91 14.83
CA GLY A 40 -5.24 -10.71 13.99
C GLY A 40 -5.96 -9.38 14.24
N PHE A 41 -5.40 -8.49 15.08
CA PHE A 41 -6.00 -7.18 15.32
C PHE A 41 -6.06 -6.38 14.03
N ARG A 42 -7.26 -6.02 13.60
CA ARG A 42 -7.52 -5.26 12.39
C ARG A 42 -7.62 -3.78 12.70
N LEU A 43 -6.81 -2.98 12.01
CA LEU A 43 -6.80 -1.53 12.11
C LEU A 43 -8.10 -0.93 11.57
N ASP A 44 -8.66 0.06 12.23
CA ASP A 44 -9.67 0.93 11.62
C ASP A 44 -8.97 1.91 10.67
N VAL A 45 -8.79 1.45 9.41
CA VAL A 45 -8.06 2.18 8.38
C VAL A 45 -8.74 3.51 8.04
N GLU A 46 -10.08 3.53 8.01
CA GLU A 46 -10.84 4.74 7.67
C GLU A 46 -10.74 5.79 8.77
N ALA A 47 -10.90 5.41 10.04
CA ALA A 47 -10.78 6.34 11.15
C ALA A 47 -9.36 6.92 11.26
N VAL A 48 -8.32 6.06 11.13
CA VAL A 48 -6.93 6.52 11.12
C VAL A 48 -6.65 7.43 9.93
N GLY A 49 -7.09 7.04 8.73
CA GLY A 49 -6.90 7.86 7.53
C GLY A 49 -7.58 9.23 7.61
N ALA A 50 -8.79 9.30 8.17
CA ALA A 50 -9.50 10.56 8.40
C ALA A 50 -8.75 11.47 9.37
N LEU A 51 -8.26 10.91 10.49
CA LEU A 51 -7.44 11.62 11.47
C LEU A 51 -6.17 12.21 10.84
N LEU A 52 -5.42 11.39 10.09
CA LEU A 52 -4.17 11.80 9.48
C LEU A 52 -4.40 12.85 8.38
N ARG A 53 -5.48 12.71 7.59
CA ARG A 53 -5.86 13.68 6.56
C ARG A 53 -6.14 15.05 7.15
N GLN A 54 -6.88 15.13 8.27
CA GLN A 54 -7.17 16.38 8.98
C GLN A 54 -5.89 17.09 9.46
N ARG A 55 -4.86 16.33 9.80
CA ARG A 55 -3.56 16.82 10.29
C ARG A 55 -2.55 17.06 9.17
N GLY A 56 -2.88 16.80 7.89
CA GLY A 56 -1.97 16.91 6.76
C GLY A 56 -0.77 15.93 6.82
N ILE A 57 -0.97 14.77 7.46
CA ILE A 57 0.04 13.73 7.65
C ILE A 57 -0.18 12.62 6.63
N LEU A 58 0.89 12.16 5.98
CA LEU A 58 0.82 11.07 5.00
C LEU A 58 0.52 9.74 5.68
N PHE A 59 -0.33 8.92 5.04
CA PHE A 59 -0.68 7.59 5.49
C PHE A 59 -0.13 6.51 4.55
N ALA A 60 0.83 5.72 5.04
CA ALA A 60 1.35 4.54 4.36
C ALA A 60 0.77 3.27 5.01
N LEU A 61 0.14 2.41 4.22
CA LEU A 61 -0.53 1.21 4.68
C LEU A 61 0.13 -0.05 4.11
N ASP A 62 0.59 -0.94 4.98
CA ASP A 62 0.88 -2.31 4.61
C ASP A 62 -0.42 -3.13 4.68
N ALA A 63 -0.95 -3.48 3.51
CA ALA A 63 -2.22 -4.19 3.39
C ALA A 63 -2.06 -5.70 3.12
N ILE A 64 -0.85 -6.25 3.30
CA ILE A 64 -0.55 -7.66 3.00
C ILE A 64 -1.48 -8.65 3.72
N GLN A 65 -1.97 -8.29 4.91
CA GLN A 65 -2.83 -9.17 5.71
C GLN A 65 -4.32 -9.02 5.42
N THR A 66 -4.74 -8.04 4.60
CA THR A 66 -6.16 -7.74 4.42
C THR A 66 -6.59 -7.59 2.96
N LEU A 67 -5.68 -7.20 2.06
CA LEU A 67 -6.02 -7.00 0.66
C LEU A 67 -6.36 -8.34 0.00
N GLY A 68 -7.56 -8.45 -0.56
CA GLY A 68 -8.15 -9.70 -1.05
C GLY A 68 -9.09 -10.38 -0.04
N ALA A 69 -8.90 -10.14 1.28
CA ALA A 69 -9.76 -10.66 2.34
C ALA A 69 -10.89 -9.69 2.72
N PHE A 70 -10.59 -8.39 2.69
CA PHE A 70 -11.53 -7.33 3.07
C PHE A 70 -11.55 -6.23 2.01
N PRO A 71 -12.72 -5.62 1.76
CA PRO A 71 -12.81 -4.46 0.87
C PRO A 71 -11.98 -3.30 1.42
N LEU A 72 -11.30 -2.61 0.53
CA LEU A 72 -10.54 -1.40 0.85
C LEU A 72 -10.67 -0.38 -0.29
N ASP A 73 -11.26 0.75 0.01
CA ASP A 73 -11.25 1.93 -0.86
C ASP A 73 -10.18 2.91 -0.36
N VAL A 74 -9.08 3.01 -1.08
CA VAL A 74 -7.93 3.86 -0.71
C VAL A 74 -8.27 5.34 -0.70
N VAL A 75 -9.25 5.78 -1.49
CA VAL A 75 -9.69 7.18 -1.54
C VAL A 75 -10.53 7.50 -0.31
N ARG A 76 -11.53 6.69 -0.01
CA ARG A 76 -12.38 6.82 1.16
C ARG A 76 -11.58 6.72 2.45
N ALA A 77 -10.65 5.78 2.51
CA ALA A 77 -9.77 5.56 3.65
C ALA A 77 -8.60 6.57 3.74
N ASN A 78 -8.51 7.53 2.82
CA ASN A 78 -7.43 8.53 2.78
C ASN A 78 -6.01 7.93 2.82
N VAL A 79 -5.81 6.76 2.22
CA VAL A 79 -4.52 6.11 2.13
C VAL A 79 -3.70 6.79 1.03
N ASP A 80 -2.48 7.17 1.35
CA ASP A 80 -1.57 7.88 0.44
C ASP A 80 -0.64 6.93 -0.30
N MET A 81 -0.21 5.89 0.38
CA MET A 81 0.62 4.82 -0.16
C MET A 81 0.16 3.49 0.41
N LEU A 82 0.17 2.45 -0.42
CA LEU A 82 -0.17 1.10 0.01
C LEU A 82 0.79 0.11 -0.64
N SER A 83 1.13 -0.94 0.10
CA SER A 83 1.80 -2.11 -0.45
C SER A 83 1.14 -3.40 0.05
N ALA A 84 1.15 -4.42 -0.79
CA ALA A 84 0.76 -5.78 -0.42
C ALA A 84 1.42 -6.80 -1.35
N ASP A 85 2.07 -7.82 -0.78
CA ASP A 85 2.53 -8.96 -1.55
C ASP A 85 1.37 -9.88 -1.94
N ALA A 86 1.49 -10.53 -3.11
CA ALA A 86 0.43 -11.35 -3.66
C ALA A 86 0.25 -12.72 -2.98
N HIS A 87 1.28 -13.25 -2.32
CA HIS A 87 1.32 -14.64 -1.82
C HIS A 87 0.49 -14.94 -0.57
N LYS A 88 -0.34 -14.00 -0.13
CA LYS A 88 -1.28 -14.19 0.99
C LYS A 88 -2.73 -14.16 0.51
N TRP A 89 -3.50 -13.18 0.95
CA TRP A 89 -4.93 -13.09 0.63
C TRP A 89 -5.25 -12.72 -0.81
N LEU A 90 -4.26 -12.18 -1.57
CA LEU A 90 -4.40 -12.01 -3.02
C LEU A 90 -4.27 -13.33 -3.81
N LEU A 91 -3.91 -14.45 -3.15
CA LEU A 91 -3.77 -15.79 -3.72
C LEU A 91 -2.83 -15.87 -4.94
N GLY A 92 -1.99 -14.87 -5.10
CA GLY A 92 -1.06 -14.75 -6.21
C GLY A 92 0.30 -15.41 -5.96
N PRO A 93 1.14 -15.50 -6.97
CA PRO A 93 2.47 -16.09 -6.84
C PRO A 93 3.42 -15.23 -6.02
N MET A 94 4.44 -15.86 -5.47
CA MET A 94 5.58 -15.17 -4.85
C MET A 94 6.26 -14.21 -5.84
N ALA A 95 6.95 -13.20 -5.34
CA ALA A 95 7.61 -12.15 -6.11
C ALA A 95 6.65 -11.33 -6.99
N MET A 96 5.36 -11.34 -6.64
CA MET A 96 4.34 -10.42 -7.15
C MET A 96 3.72 -9.65 -6.00
N GLY A 97 3.22 -8.47 -6.31
CA GLY A 97 2.55 -7.62 -5.35
C GLY A 97 1.95 -6.39 -6.01
N VAL A 98 1.32 -5.57 -5.21
CA VAL A 98 0.76 -4.28 -5.62
C VAL A 98 1.37 -3.15 -4.79
N VAL A 99 1.61 -2.04 -5.45
CA VAL A 99 1.95 -0.77 -4.82
C VAL A 99 0.98 0.28 -5.33
N PHE A 100 0.39 1.00 -4.41
CA PHE A 100 -0.40 2.19 -4.71
C PHE A 100 0.32 3.42 -4.17
N VAL A 101 0.40 4.46 -4.98
CA VAL A 101 0.84 5.81 -4.58
C VAL A 101 -0.17 6.80 -5.13
N ALA A 102 -0.73 7.63 -4.26
CA ALA A 102 -1.67 8.66 -4.69
C ALA A 102 -1.01 9.60 -5.70
N GLN A 103 -1.64 9.84 -6.84
CA GLN A 103 -1.07 10.60 -7.96
C GLN A 103 -0.55 11.99 -7.53
N ARG A 104 -1.21 12.64 -6.58
CA ARG A 104 -0.78 13.93 -6.01
C ARG A 104 0.61 13.89 -5.36
N LEU A 105 1.12 12.70 -5.04
CA LEU A 105 2.42 12.51 -4.40
C LEU A 105 3.54 12.19 -5.40
N PHE A 106 3.27 12.05 -6.67
CA PHE A 106 4.25 11.62 -7.66
C PHE A 106 5.49 12.52 -7.73
N GLU A 107 5.33 13.81 -7.46
CA GLU A 107 6.45 14.73 -7.43
C GLU A 107 7.17 14.79 -6.06
N THR A 108 6.49 14.36 -5.00
CA THR A 108 7.05 14.31 -3.64
C THR A 108 7.70 12.97 -3.35
N VAL A 109 7.02 11.87 -3.71
CA VAL A 109 7.50 10.50 -3.56
C VAL A 109 8.16 10.09 -4.88
N ARG A 110 9.34 10.61 -5.14
CA ARG A 110 10.08 10.30 -6.37
C ARG A 110 10.69 8.91 -6.30
N PRO A 111 10.73 8.17 -7.43
CA PRO A 111 11.43 6.89 -7.48
C PRO A 111 12.91 7.04 -7.11
N THR A 112 13.41 6.11 -6.32
CA THR A 112 14.84 6.06 -5.93
C THR A 112 15.67 5.15 -6.82
N LEU A 113 15.01 4.28 -7.58
CA LEU A 113 15.63 3.36 -8.53
C LEU A 113 15.35 3.82 -9.96
N LEU A 114 16.37 3.77 -10.79
CA LEU A 114 16.30 4.08 -12.21
C LEU A 114 16.46 2.81 -13.03
N GLY A 115 15.70 2.72 -14.11
CA GLY A 115 15.82 1.65 -15.08
C GLY A 115 15.10 1.99 -16.38
N ALA A 116 15.23 1.15 -17.38
CA ALA A 116 14.73 1.41 -18.73
C ALA A 116 13.20 1.59 -18.83
N TRP A 117 12.44 1.12 -17.83
CA TRP A 117 10.99 1.08 -17.90
C TRP A 117 10.29 2.22 -17.14
N ASN A 118 10.97 2.88 -16.22
CA ASN A 118 10.35 3.93 -15.39
C ASN A 118 10.73 5.35 -15.80
N VAL A 119 11.61 5.50 -16.78
CA VAL A 119 12.00 6.80 -17.32
C VAL A 119 11.44 7.03 -18.72
N ASN A 120 11.19 8.28 -19.06
CA ASN A 120 10.80 8.69 -20.40
C ASN A 120 12.04 8.73 -21.29
N SER A 121 12.44 7.58 -21.82
CA SER A 121 13.63 7.44 -22.67
C SER A 121 13.25 6.87 -24.05
N PRO A 122 12.86 7.72 -25.00
CA PRO A 122 12.57 7.28 -26.35
C PRO A 122 13.74 6.50 -26.92
N ARG A 123 13.49 5.27 -27.42
CA ARG A 123 14.51 4.39 -28.03
C ARG A 123 15.66 3.98 -27.09
N PHE A 124 15.47 4.03 -25.76
CA PHE A 124 16.49 3.70 -24.76
C PHE A 124 17.79 4.50 -24.89
N LEU A 125 17.70 5.72 -25.38
CA LEU A 125 18.86 6.61 -25.49
C LEU A 125 19.18 7.24 -24.13
N ALA A 126 20.46 7.42 -23.83
CA ALA A 126 20.91 8.15 -22.66
C ALA A 126 20.38 9.59 -22.72
N GLN A 127 19.96 10.09 -21.55
CA GLN A 127 19.42 11.43 -21.41
C GLN A 127 20.26 12.24 -20.40
N GLU A 128 20.44 13.50 -20.67
CA GLU A 128 21.08 14.43 -19.73
C GLU A 128 20.18 14.74 -18.53
N THR A 129 18.86 14.76 -18.76
CA THR A 129 17.85 14.99 -17.72
C THR A 129 16.97 13.76 -17.58
N ILE A 130 16.80 13.29 -16.34
CA ILE A 130 15.95 12.15 -16.06
C ILE A 130 14.51 12.59 -15.84
N GLU A 131 13.63 12.14 -16.71
CA GLU A 131 12.20 12.32 -16.62
C GLU A 131 11.52 10.98 -16.36
N PHE A 132 10.80 10.87 -15.24
CA PHE A 132 10.00 9.68 -14.97
C PHE A 132 8.71 9.68 -15.79
N VAL A 133 8.26 8.49 -16.20
CA VAL A 133 6.95 8.36 -16.83
C VAL A 133 5.84 8.90 -15.91
N PRO A 134 4.75 9.49 -16.46
CA PRO A 134 3.74 10.20 -15.66
C PRO A 134 2.74 9.28 -14.95
N THR A 135 2.89 7.97 -15.07
CA THR A 135 2.00 6.96 -14.48
C THR A 135 2.67 6.25 -13.29
N ALA A 136 1.92 5.38 -12.59
CA ALA A 136 2.45 4.54 -11.51
C ALA A 136 3.62 3.64 -11.96
N ARG A 137 3.74 3.37 -13.27
CA ARG A 137 4.90 2.67 -13.85
C ARG A 137 6.24 3.33 -13.52
N ARG A 138 6.26 4.59 -13.12
CA ARG A 138 7.47 5.27 -12.62
C ARG A 138 8.14 4.55 -11.45
N TYR A 139 7.42 3.68 -10.75
CA TYR A 139 7.94 2.87 -9.64
C TYR A 139 8.41 1.48 -10.06
N GLU A 140 8.37 1.16 -11.36
CA GLU A 140 8.75 -0.15 -11.93
C GLU A 140 10.00 -0.02 -12.81
N PRO A 141 11.22 -0.03 -12.24
CA PRO A 141 12.44 0.27 -12.99
C PRO A 141 12.88 -0.85 -13.93
N GLY A 142 12.51 -2.09 -13.65
CA GLY A 142 13.03 -3.28 -14.32
C GLY A 142 12.04 -4.07 -15.14
N VAL A 143 12.51 -5.19 -15.65
CA VAL A 143 11.70 -6.16 -16.40
C VAL A 143 10.68 -6.80 -15.45
N LEU A 144 9.43 -6.84 -15.90
CA LEU A 144 8.35 -7.42 -15.14
C LEU A 144 8.41 -8.95 -15.14
N ASN A 145 7.99 -9.56 -14.03
CA ASN A 145 7.79 -11.01 -13.93
C ASN A 145 6.51 -11.40 -14.72
N ALA A 146 6.66 -11.65 -16.02
CA ALA A 146 5.52 -11.92 -16.90
C ALA A 146 4.70 -13.14 -16.47
N SER A 147 5.35 -14.24 -16.08
CA SER A 147 4.65 -15.43 -15.57
C SER A 147 3.90 -15.16 -14.27
N GLY A 148 4.50 -14.40 -13.36
CA GLY A 148 3.85 -13.95 -12.13
C GLY A 148 2.64 -13.05 -12.39
N MET A 149 2.71 -12.17 -13.40
CA MET A 149 1.58 -11.32 -13.79
C MET A 149 0.37 -12.13 -14.27
N TYR A 150 0.58 -13.17 -15.10
CA TYR A 150 -0.51 -14.05 -15.51
C TYR A 150 -1.11 -14.83 -14.34
N GLY A 151 -0.29 -15.35 -13.44
CA GLY A 151 -0.76 -16.02 -12.23
C GLY A 151 -1.53 -15.08 -11.29
N MET A 152 -1.02 -13.86 -11.10
CA MET A 152 -1.72 -12.85 -10.30
C MET A 152 -3.04 -12.40 -10.93
N LYS A 153 -3.08 -12.25 -12.27
CA LYS A 153 -4.31 -11.94 -12.98
C LYS A 153 -5.39 -12.99 -12.70
N ALA A 154 -5.06 -14.27 -12.87
CA ALA A 154 -6.02 -15.36 -12.62
C ALA A 154 -6.51 -15.38 -11.15
N ALA A 155 -5.62 -15.13 -10.19
CA ALA A 155 -5.97 -15.05 -8.78
C ALA A 155 -6.91 -13.86 -8.48
N LEU A 156 -6.64 -12.70 -9.06
CA LEU A 156 -7.51 -11.52 -8.90
C LEU A 156 -8.88 -11.73 -9.56
N GLU A 157 -8.94 -12.35 -10.73
CA GLU A 157 -10.21 -12.71 -11.39
C GLU A 157 -11.05 -13.62 -10.49
N LEU A 158 -10.45 -14.65 -9.88
CA LEU A 158 -11.13 -15.54 -8.94
C LEU A 158 -11.69 -14.76 -7.73
N LEU A 159 -10.89 -13.88 -7.11
CA LEU A 159 -11.33 -13.09 -5.97
C LEU A 159 -12.47 -12.12 -6.31
N LEU A 160 -12.43 -11.53 -7.51
CA LEU A 160 -13.47 -10.63 -7.99
C LEU A 160 -14.76 -11.39 -8.30
N ASP A 161 -14.67 -12.57 -8.90
CA ASP A 161 -15.83 -13.43 -9.18
C ASP A 161 -16.50 -13.94 -7.91
N GLU A 162 -15.71 -14.32 -6.89
CA GLU A 162 -16.22 -14.66 -5.57
C GLU A 162 -16.80 -13.46 -4.83
N GLY A 163 -16.28 -12.27 -5.06
CA GLY A 163 -16.67 -11.03 -4.40
C GLY A 163 -16.05 -10.85 -3.01
N VAL A 164 -15.22 -9.83 -2.87
CA VAL A 164 -14.45 -9.56 -1.64
C VAL A 164 -15.36 -9.33 -0.43
N ASP A 165 -16.55 -8.76 -0.61
CA ASP A 165 -17.53 -8.58 0.48
C ASP A 165 -18.03 -9.93 1.01
N ARG A 166 -18.28 -10.90 0.12
CA ARG A 166 -18.69 -12.26 0.54
C ARG A 166 -17.56 -12.99 1.27
N ILE A 167 -16.32 -12.80 0.79
CA ILE A 167 -15.13 -13.35 1.46
C ILE A 167 -15.02 -12.77 2.87
N ALA A 168 -15.09 -11.45 2.99
CA ALA A 168 -15.04 -10.76 4.29
C ALA A 168 -16.13 -11.24 5.26
N ALA A 169 -17.36 -11.38 4.79
CA ALA A 169 -18.46 -11.88 5.60
C ALA A 169 -18.20 -13.32 6.13
N ARG A 170 -17.62 -14.18 5.31
CA ARG A 170 -17.25 -15.56 5.72
C ARG A 170 -16.10 -15.61 6.72
N ILE A 171 -15.17 -14.66 6.66
CA ILE A 171 -14.06 -14.59 7.62
C ILE A 171 -14.53 -14.12 8.99
N LEU A 172 -15.52 -13.24 9.01
CA LEU A 172 -16.04 -12.65 10.25
C LEU A 172 -17.09 -13.53 10.95
N GLY A 173 -17.59 -14.59 10.31
CA GLY A 173 -18.61 -15.55 10.84
C GLY A 173 -19.99 -15.05 10.58
#